data_b61297cdcaf54240b5d1bf3bd30d3229
#
_entry.id   b61297cdcaf54240b5d1bf3bd30d3229
#
_cell.length_a   1.000
_cell.length_b   1.000
_cell.length_c   1.000
_cell.angle_alpha   90.00
_cell.angle_beta   90.00
_cell.angle_gamma   90.00
#
_symmetry.space_group_name_H-M   'P 1'
#
loop_
_entity.id
_entity.type
_entity.pdbx_description
1 polymer ?
#
loop_
_entity_poly.entity_id
_entity_poly.type
_entity_poly.pdbx_seq_one_letter_code
_entity_poly.pdbx_strand_id
1 'polypeptide(L)'
;LKILSAEGYDKTVIFSMITDGGSSAMELMLLGVCGPASSNPILFLDPTYTNYIDFANRLSIPIVSVNRQIDDNGSFASLNMNAIESTIIKDNPRGLLFIPYDNPSGQFLSKKVICDLAEIAVRNDIWLISDEAYRSLSYVGNESSSIWALNESDVKGISGRRISIESASKVWNACGLRIGGLLTDNYEFHQKA
;
A
#
# COMPACT_ATOMS: atom_id res chain seq x y z
N LEU A 1 -8.86 -3.74 -13.78
CA LEU A 1 -9.66 -4.88 -13.30
C LEU A 1 -9.47 -6.17 -14.11
N LYS A 2 -9.32 -6.12 -15.46
CA LYS A 2 -9.05 -7.33 -16.27
C LYS A 2 -7.75 -8.03 -15.87
N ILE A 3 -6.71 -7.28 -15.51
CA ILE A 3 -5.41 -7.81 -15.06
C ILE A 3 -5.58 -8.56 -13.74
N LEU A 4 -6.23 -7.94 -12.75
CA LEU A 4 -6.51 -8.59 -11.46
C LEU A 4 -7.32 -9.88 -11.63
N SER A 5 -8.31 -9.87 -12.53
CA SER A 5 -9.09 -11.08 -12.83
C SER A 5 -8.24 -12.18 -13.50
N ALA A 6 -7.29 -11.81 -14.37
CA ALA A 6 -6.37 -12.75 -15.00
C ALA A 6 -5.37 -13.35 -13.98
N GLU A 7 -5.04 -12.58 -12.94
CA GLU A 7 -4.21 -13.02 -11.80
C GLU A 7 -5.01 -13.81 -10.74
N GLY A 8 -6.32 -14.01 -10.96
CA GLY A 8 -7.17 -14.82 -10.08
C GLY A 8 -7.81 -14.06 -8.90
N TYR A 9 -7.68 -12.73 -8.85
CA TYR A 9 -8.31 -11.95 -7.79
C TYR A 9 -9.78 -11.63 -8.08
N ASP A 10 -10.61 -11.63 -7.03
CA ASP A 10 -12.02 -11.26 -7.14
C ASP A 10 -12.17 -9.75 -7.37
N LYS A 11 -12.68 -9.41 -8.55
CA LYS A 11 -12.90 -8.01 -8.96
C LYS A 11 -14.30 -7.46 -8.64
N THR A 12 -15.20 -8.28 -8.14
CA THR A 12 -16.62 -7.90 -7.96
C THR A 12 -16.81 -6.79 -6.93
N VAL A 13 -15.87 -6.68 -6.00
CA VAL A 13 -15.89 -5.69 -4.93
C VAL A 13 -14.85 -4.57 -5.11
N ILE A 14 -14.17 -4.52 -6.27
CA ILE A 14 -13.08 -3.57 -6.51
C ILE A 14 -13.58 -2.44 -7.43
N PHE A 15 -13.51 -1.23 -6.93
CA PHE A 15 -13.73 0.01 -7.68
C PHE A 15 -12.40 0.54 -8.17
N SER A 16 -12.34 1.10 -9.37
CA SER A 16 -11.09 1.55 -9.98
C SER A 16 -11.24 2.90 -10.65
N MET A 17 -10.21 3.71 -10.52
CA MET A 17 -10.05 5.01 -11.17
C MET A 17 -8.74 5.02 -11.95
N ILE A 18 -8.78 5.46 -13.21
CA ILE A 18 -7.57 5.63 -14.03
C ILE A 18 -6.94 6.98 -13.68
N THR A 19 -5.61 6.97 -13.54
CA THR A 19 -4.83 8.14 -13.16
C THR A 19 -3.64 8.36 -14.11
N ASP A 20 -3.06 9.58 -14.08
CA ASP A 20 -1.80 9.90 -14.75
C ASP A 20 -0.62 9.26 -14.00
N GLY A 21 -0.42 7.95 -14.26
CA GLY A 21 0.55 7.11 -13.58
C GLY A 21 0.25 6.88 -12.11
N GLY A 22 1.12 6.11 -11.45
CA GLY A 22 1.02 5.83 -10.00
C GLY A 22 1.17 7.08 -9.12
N SER A 23 1.86 8.12 -9.62
CA SER A 23 2.06 9.37 -8.86
C SER A 23 0.74 10.07 -8.56
N SER A 24 -0.12 10.25 -9.56
CA SER A 24 -1.45 10.85 -9.33
C SER A 24 -2.34 9.97 -8.46
N ALA A 25 -2.24 8.64 -8.60
CA ALA A 25 -2.94 7.72 -7.71
C ALA A 25 -2.49 7.88 -6.24
N MET A 26 -1.19 8.07 -6.02
CA MET A 26 -0.62 8.31 -4.69
C MET A 26 -1.16 9.60 -4.08
N GLU A 27 -1.20 10.70 -4.84
CA GLU A 27 -1.73 11.97 -4.35
C GLU A 27 -3.22 11.90 -4.00
N LEU A 28 -4.01 11.27 -4.87
CA LEU A 28 -5.43 11.04 -4.60
C LEU A 28 -5.64 10.17 -3.36
N MET A 29 -4.83 9.13 -3.18
CA MET A 29 -4.86 8.30 -1.99
C MET A 29 -4.55 9.11 -0.74
N LEU A 30 -3.47 9.89 -0.74
CA LEU A 30 -3.09 10.73 0.41
C LEU A 30 -4.19 11.73 0.77
N LEU A 31 -4.77 12.41 -0.23
CA LEU A 31 -5.87 13.35 -0.02
C LEU A 31 -7.14 12.66 0.48
N GLY A 32 -7.48 11.49 -0.07
CA GLY A 32 -8.67 10.75 0.31
C GLY A 32 -8.58 10.13 1.71
N VAL A 33 -7.40 9.64 2.10
CA VAL A 33 -7.16 8.99 3.40
C VAL A 33 -6.94 10.01 4.52
N CYS A 34 -6.07 10.99 4.31
CA CYS A 34 -5.66 11.94 5.34
C CYS A 34 -6.42 13.26 5.29
N GLY A 35 -6.88 13.68 4.11
CA GLY A 35 -7.41 15.01 3.84
C GLY A 35 -6.33 16.03 3.49
N PRO A 36 -6.68 17.12 2.77
CA PRO A 36 -5.72 18.16 2.40
C PRO A 36 -5.29 18.97 3.62
N ALA A 37 -3.99 19.28 3.72
CA ALA A 37 -3.40 20.05 4.83
C ALA A 37 -3.86 19.56 6.22
N SER A 38 -3.94 18.24 6.36
CA SER A 38 -4.53 17.58 7.53
C SER A 38 -3.52 17.44 8.66
N SER A 39 -4.00 17.36 9.88
CA SER A 39 -3.21 16.90 11.05
C SER A 39 -3.13 15.37 11.16
N ASN A 40 -3.83 14.63 10.31
CA ASN A 40 -3.85 13.17 10.33
C ASN A 40 -2.64 12.60 9.56
N PRO A 41 -1.71 11.90 10.23
CA PRO A 41 -0.53 11.38 9.55
C PRO A 41 -0.81 10.16 8.69
N ILE A 42 0.12 9.92 7.75
CA ILE A 42 0.26 8.65 7.04
C ILE A 42 1.47 7.89 7.62
N LEU A 43 1.36 6.56 7.76
CA LEU A 43 2.45 5.72 8.25
C LEU A 43 3.18 5.04 7.08
N PHE A 44 4.51 5.20 7.04
CA PHE A 44 5.41 4.53 6.11
C PHE A 44 6.33 3.52 6.81
N LEU A 45 6.77 2.52 6.06
CA LEU A 45 7.77 1.54 6.51
C LEU A 45 9.12 1.90 5.88
N ASP A 46 10.00 2.56 6.65
CA ASP A 46 11.29 3.04 6.15
C ASP A 46 12.37 1.93 6.10
N PRO A 47 13.28 1.95 5.09
CA PRO A 47 13.31 2.92 3.99
C PRO A 47 12.13 2.72 3.04
N THR A 48 11.52 3.82 2.63
CA THR A 48 10.39 3.82 1.68
C THR A 48 10.77 4.50 0.37
N TYR A 49 9.92 4.40 -0.64
CA TYR A 49 10.13 5.14 -1.90
C TYR A 49 10.10 6.65 -1.64
N THR A 50 11.20 7.33 -1.97
CA THR A 50 11.45 8.72 -1.55
C THR A 50 10.36 9.71 -1.96
N ASN A 51 9.72 9.49 -3.13
CA ASN A 51 8.68 10.39 -3.61
C ASN A 51 7.42 10.42 -2.71
N TYR A 52 7.20 9.39 -1.87
CA TYR A 52 6.06 9.42 -0.93
C TYR A 52 6.20 10.58 0.07
N ILE A 53 7.43 10.81 0.51
CA ILE A 53 7.75 11.93 1.42
C ILE A 53 7.47 13.26 0.72
N ASP A 54 7.90 13.40 -0.54
CA ASP A 54 7.69 14.62 -1.32
C ASP A 54 6.21 14.88 -1.59
N PHE A 55 5.42 13.84 -1.90
CA PHE A 55 3.97 13.95 -2.08
C PHE A 55 3.27 14.39 -0.80
N ALA A 56 3.57 13.73 0.33
CA ALA A 56 2.98 14.07 1.61
C ALA A 56 3.33 15.51 2.04
N ASN A 57 4.60 15.91 1.90
CA ASN A 57 5.06 17.27 2.20
C ASN A 57 4.38 18.32 1.34
N ARG A 58 4.26 18.07 0.02
CA ARG A 58 3.57 18.99 -0.91
C ARG A 58 2.09 19.17 -0.54
N LEU A 59 1.45 18.13 -0.04
CA LEU A 59 0.06 18.16 0.39
C LEU A 59 -0.11 18.61 1.85
N SER A 60 1.00 18.93 2.54
CA SER A 60 1.02 19.29 3.96
C SER A 60 0.39 18.22 4.86
N ILE A 61 0.66 16.95 4.54
CA ILE A 61 0.20 15.79 5.31
C ILE A 61 1.36 15.30 6.19
N PRO A 62 1.18 15.20 7.51
CA PRO A 62 2.21 14.71 8.43
C PRO A 62 2.58 13.25 8.12
N ILE A 63 3.84 12.91 8.35
CA ILE A 63 4.38 11.58 8.15
C ILE A 63 4.83 11.02 9.49
N VAL A 64 4.50 9.77 9.74
CA VAL A 64 5.14 8.94 10.77
C VAL A 64 5.77 7.73 10.07
N SER A 65 6.85 7.19 10.63
CA SER A 65 7.51 6.03 10.05
C SER A 65 8.00 5.04 11.08
N VAL A 66 8.10 3.78 10.64
CA VAL A 66 8.75 2.70 11.38
C VAL A 66 9.95 2.24 10.58
N ASN A 67 11.15 2.37 11.18
CA ASN A 67 12.40 1.98 10.54
C ASN A 67 12.57 0.46 10.53
N ARG A 68 12.89 -0.09 9.37
CA ARG A 68 13.37 -1.46 9.24
C ARG A 68 14.84 -1.54 9.62
N GLN A 69 15.20 -2.53 10.39
CA GLN A 69 16.59 -2.75 10.78
C GLN A 69 17.35 -3.48 9.66
N ILE A 70 18.63 -3.19 9.55
CA ILE A 70 19.56 -3.97 8.71
C ILE A 70 20.34 -4.88 9.64
N ASP A 71 20.42 -6.18 9.30
CA ASP A 71 21.20 -7.17 10.04
C ASP A 71 22.70 -7.06 9.72
N ASP A 72 23.51 -7.84 10.44
CA ASP A 72 24.97 -7.86 10.26
C ASP A 72 25.42 -8.36 8.86
N ASN A 73 24.53 -9.00 8.11
CA ASN A 73 24.78 -9.45 6.73
C ASN A 73 24.37 -8.41 5.68
N GLY A 74 23.88 -7.24 6.10
CA GLY A 74 23.42 -6.18 5.22
C GLY A 74 22.02 -6.43 4.65
N SER A 75 21.27 -7.39 5.18
CA SER A 75 19.89 -7.67 4.77
C SER A 75 18.89 -6.97 5.68
N PHE A 76 17.76 -6.55 5.12
CA PHE A 76 16.68 -6.01 5.94
C PHE A 76 16.04 -7.13 6.77
N ALA A 77 15.93 -6.90 8.07
CA ALA A 77 15.23 -7.78 8.99
C ALA A 77 13.73 -7.84 8.66
N SER A 78 13.05 -8.85 9.17
CA SER A 78 11.59 -8.95 9.12
C SER A 78 10.94 -7.72 9.76
N LEU A 79 9.75 -7.34 9.26
CA LEU A 79 8.98 -6.23 9.83
C LEU A 79 8.68 -6.48 11.31
N ASN A 80 8.95 -5.48 12.15
CA ASN A 80 8.61 -5.55 13.57
C ASN A 80 7.15 -5.12 13.77
N MET A 81 6.24 -6.09 13.79
CA MET A 81 4.79 -5.86 13.91
C MET A 81 4.42 -5.13 15.21
N ASN A 82 5.13 -5.40 16.31
CA ASN A 82 4.90 -4.69 17.58
C ASN A 82 5.29 -3.22 17.49
N ALA A 83 6.39 -2.89 16.81
CA ALA A 83 6.79 -1.50 16.60
C ALA A 83 5.80 -0.76 15.70
N ILE A 84 5.29 -1.42 14.66
CA ILE A 84 4.27 -0.87 13.76
C ILE A 84 3.01 -0.55 14.56
N GLU A 85 2.48 -1.52 15.32
CA GLU A 85 1.25 -1.33 16.09
C GLU A 85 1.42 -0.28 17.20
N SER A 86 2.55 -0.27 17.89
CA SER A 86 2.86 0.75 18.91
C SER A 86 2.91 2.16 18.32
N THR A 87 3.46 2.32 17.11
CA THR A 87 3.48 3.59 16.40
C THR A 87 2.06 4.02 16.00
N ILE A 88 1.24 3.09 15.52
CA ILE A 88 -0.16 3.37 15.17
C ILE A 88 -0.95 3.84 16.39
N ILE A 89 -0.82 3.16 17.52
CA ILE A 89 -1.50 3.54 18.77
C ILE A 89 -1.04 4.92 19.26
N LYS A 90 0.25 5.21 19.18
CA LYS A 90 0.84 6.46 19.66
C LYS A 90 0.49 7.67 18.78
N ASP A 91 0.66 7.52 17.47
CA ASP A 91 0.66 8.64 16.53
C ASP A 91 -0.65 8.73 15.71
N ASN A 92 -1.54 7.73 15.86
CA ASN A 92 -2.88 7.65 15.27
C ASN A 92 -2.92 7.98 13.76
N PRO A 93 -2.12 7.32 12.90
CA PRO A 93 -2.17 7.55 11.46
C PRO A 93 -3.49 7.10 10.86
N ARG A 94 -3.87 7.69 9.72
CA ARG A 94 -5.10 7.30 9.02
C ARG A 94 -4.93 6.07 8.14
N GLY A 95 -3.70 5.74 7.78
CA GLY A 95 -3.39 4.59 6.95
C GLY A 95 -1.94 4.15 7.07
N LEU A 96 -1.71 2.89 6.77
CA LEU A 96 -0.41 2.25 6.66
C LEU A 96 -0.13 1.93 5.19
N LEU A 97 0.94 2.50 4.64
CA LEU A 97 1.41 2.22 3.28
C LEU A 97 2.57 1.23 3.30
N PHE A 98 2.49 0.20 2.47
CA PHE A 98 3.55 -0.77 2.22
C PHE A 98 3.68 -1.10 0.73
N ILE A 99 4.78 -1.75 0.35
CA ILE A 99 5.07 -2.18 -1.02
C ILE A 99 5.34 -3.68 -0.99
N PRO A 100 4.50 -4.56 -1.60
CA PRO A 100 4.69 -6.02 -1.53
C PRO A 100 6.01 -6.50 -2.16
N TYR A 101 6.45 -5.84 -3.23
CA TYR A 101 7.75 -6.05 -3.91
C TYR A 101 8.56 -4.78 -3.69
N ASP A 102 9.19 -4.68 -2.54
CA ASP A 102 9.57 -3.41 -1.94
C ASP A 102 10.67 -2.65 -2.67
N ASN A 103 10.47 -1.38 -2.81
CA ASN A 103 11.44 -0.39 -3.26
C ASN A 103 11.69 0.63 -2.12
N PRO A 104 12.93 0.78 -1.61
CA PRO A 104 14.21 0.37 -2.21
C PRO A 104 14.82 -0.94 -1.70
N SER A 105 14.23 -1.61 -0.72
CA SER A 105 14.89 -2.72 -0.03
C SER A 105 15.02 -4.00 -0.87
N GLY A 106 14.18 -4.17 -1.90
CA GLY A 106 14.09 -5.42 -2.66
C GLY A 106 13.44 -6.58 -1.90
N GLN A 107 12.92 -6.34 -0.69
CA GLN A 107 12.23 -7.37 0.08
C GLN A 107 10.90 -7.77 -0.58
N PHE A 108 10.57 -9.04 -0.50
CA PHE A 108 9.27 -9.57 -0.84
C PHE A 108 8.46 -9.78 0.43
N LEU A 109 7.26 -9.18 0.49
CA LEU A 109 6.33 -9.38 1.59
C LEU A 109 5.35 -10.49 1.21
N SER A 110 5.45 -11.63 1.86
CA SER A 110 4.55 -12.76 1.62
C SER A 110 3.10 -12.44 2.01
N LYS A 111 2.13 -13.22 1.51
CA LYS A 111 0.72 -13.11 1.92
C LYS A 111 0.57 -13.12 3.43
N LYS A 112 1.36 -13.95 4.15
CA LYS A 112 1.33 -14.00 5.62
C LYS A 112 1.66 -12.65 6.24
N VAL A 113 2.73 -12.00 5.78
CA VAL A 113 3.14 -10.67 6.29
C VAL A 113 2.05 -9.62 6.00
N ILE A 114 1.42 -9.68 4.83
CA ILE A 114 0.32 -8.77 4.49
C ILE A 114 -0.91 -9.05 5.38
N CYS A 115 -1.22 -10.31 5.72
CA CYS A 115 -2.25 -10.64 6.71
C CYS A 115 -1.94 -10.02 8.08
N ASP A 116 -0.71 -10.16 8.56
CA ASP A 116 -0.29 -9.60 9.86
C ASP A 116 -0.47 -8.05 9.88
N LEU A 117 -0.09 -7.36 8.80
CA LEU A 117 -0.33 -5.91 8.63
C LEU A 117 -1.83 -5.57 8.56
N ALA A 118 -2.61 -6.39 7.87
CA ALA A 118 -4.05 -6.20 7.73
C ALA A 118 -4.78 -6.36 9.07
N GLU A 119 -4.39 -7.34 9.87
CA GLU A 119 -4.94 -7.50 11.23
C GLU A 119 -4.68 -6.28 12.10
N ILE A 120 -3.46 -5.72 12.05
CA ILE A 120 -3.12 -4.49 12.76
C ILE A 120 -3.99 -3.33 12.25
N ALA A 121 -4.13 -3.17 10.93
CA ALA A 121 -4.94 -2.12 10.34
C ALA A 121 -6.42 -2.20 10.76
N VAL A 122 -6.99 -3.41 10.75
CA VAL A 122 -8.38 -3.64 11.19
C VAL A 122 -8.57 -3.32 12.66
N ARG A 123 -7.68 -3.82 13.54
CA ARG A 123 -7.79 -3.58 14.99
C ARG A 123 -7.71 -2.10 15.37
N ASN A 124 -6.97 -1.32 14.59
CA ASN A 124 -6.74 0.10 14.86
C ASN A 124 -7.58 1.04 13.98
N ASP A 125 -8.53 0.51 13.22
CA ASP A 125 -9.46 1.27 12.36
C ASP A 125 -8.77 2.21 11.36
N ILE A 126 -7.68 1.75 10.73
CA ILE A 126 -6.92 2.50 9.73
C ILE A 126 -7.02 1.86 8.34
N TRP A 127 -6.70 2.64 7.30
CA TRP A 127 -6.60 2.13 5.94
C TRP A 127 -5.35 1.27 5.74
N LEU A 128 -5.50 0.16 5.02
CA LEU A 128 -4.38 -0.64 4.52
C LEU A 128 -4.13 -0.27 3.05
N ILE A 129 -2.93 0.22 2.76
CA ILE A 129 -2.59 0.79 1.46
C ILE A 129 -1.39 0.05 0.88
N SER A 130 -1.51 -0.42 -0.36
CA SER A 130 -0.46 -1.17 -1.06
C SER A 130 -0.05 -0.47 -2.35
N ASP A 131 1.24 -0.20 -2.52
CA ASP A 131 1.77 0.17 -3.84
C ASP A 131 2.11 -1.10 -4.62
N GLU A 132 1.30 -1.38 -5.62
CA GLU A 132 1.37 -2.57 -6.46
C GLU A 132 2.15 -2.35 -7.77
N ALA A 133 2.96 -1.27 -7.85
CA ALA A 133 3.68 -0.92 -9.07
C ALA A 133 4.61 -2.03 -9.59
N TYR A 134 5.08 -2.91 -8.69
CA TYR A 134 5.96 -4.03 -9.00
C TYR A 134 5.27 -5.39 -8.91
N ARG A 135 3.93 -5.44 -8.82
CA ARG A 135 3.20 -6.71 -8.71
C ARG A 135 3.58 -7.65 -9.86
N SER A 136 3.79 -8.91 -9.53
CA SER A 136 4.25 -9.97 -10.45
C SER A 136 5.70 -9.86 -10.96
N LEU A 137 6.50 -8.90 -10.50
CA LEU A 137 7.94 -8.87 -10.76
C LEU A 137 8.69 -9.64 -9.66
N SER A 138 8.47 -10.95 -9.60
CA SER A 138 9.20 -11.82 -8.67
C SER A 138 10.40 -12.47 -9.35
N TYR A 139 11.56 -12.43 -8.68
CA TYR A 139 12.78 -13.12 -9.08
C TYR A 139 13.05 -14.37 -8.25
N VAL A 140 12.19 -14.66 -7.27
CA VAL A 140 12.32 -15.79 -6.34
C VAL A 140 11.02 -16.59 -6.33
N GLY A 141 11.04 -17.78 -6.94
CA GLY A 141 9.91 -18.70 -6.96
C GLY A 141 8.68 -18.20 -7.71
N ASN A 142 7.55 -18.88 -7.47
CA ASN A 142 6.26 -18.59 -8.11
C ASN A 142 5.25 -17.93 -7.14
N GLU A 143 5.70 -17.47 -5.98
CA GLU A 143 4.84 -16.82 -5.02
C GLU A 143 4.50 -15.41 -5.49
N SER A 144 3.23 -15.08 -5.51
CA SER A 144 2.77 -13.72 -5.76
C SER A 144 2.16 -13.14 -4.49
N SER A 145 2.28 -11.84 -4.35
CA SER A 145 1.75 -11.11 -3.20
C SER A 145 1.02 -9.86 -3.65
N SER A 146 -0.15 -9.64 -3.08
CA SER A 146 -0.98 -8.46 -3.34
C SER A 146 -1.97 -8.27 -2.20
N ILE A 147 -2.35 -7.04 -1.93
CA ILE A 147 -3.44 -6.73 -1.01
C ILE A 147 -4.77 -7.37 -1.45
N TRP A 148 -4.94 -7.60 -2.76
CA TRP A 148 -6.15 -8.22 -3.34
C TRP A 148 -6.22 -9.73 -3.14
N ALA A 149 -5.13 -10.36 -2.70
CA ALA A 149 -5.12 -11.77 -2.27
C ALA A 149 -5.80 -12.00 -0.91
N LEU A 150 -6.06 -10.93 -0.15
CA LEU A 150 -6.74 -10.99 1.15
C LEU A 150 -8.26 -11.02 0.98
N ASN A 151 -8.91 -11.78 1.85
CA ASN A 151 -10.38 -11.83 1.95
C ASN A 151 -10.81 -11.94 3.42
N GLU A 152 -12.12 -11.92 3.68
CA GLU A 152 -12.69 -11.98 5.03
C GLU A 152 -12.35 -13.27 5.80
N SER A 153 -12.03 -14.37 5.09
CA SER A 153 -11.58 -15.61 5.75
C SER A 153 -10.10 -15.55 6.15
N ASP A 154 -9.30 -14.71 5.50
CA ASP A 154 -7.92 -14.44 5.89
C ASP A 154 -7.87 -13.47 7.08
N VAL A 155 -8.57 -12.33 6.96
CA VAL A 155 -8.61 -11.27 7.99
C VAL A 155 -10.01 -10.69 8.08
N LYS A 156 -10.71 -11.01 9.16
CA LYS A 156 -12.09 -10.53 9.40
C LYS A 156 -12.12 -9.00 9.55
N GLY A 157 -12.98 -8.33 8.80
CA GLY A 157 -13.15 -6.88 8.79
C GLY A 157 -12.22 -6.13 7.85
N ILE A 158 -11.49 -6.85 6.96
CA ILE A 158 -10.60 -6.22 5.98
C ILE A 158 -11.36 -5.56 4.82
N SER A 159 -12.57 -6.03 4.50
CA SER A 159 -13.38 -5.47 3.44
C SER A 159 -13.72 -4.01 3.67
N GLY A 160 -13.60 -3.19 2.63
CA GLY A 160 -13.83 -1.75 2.68
C GLY A 160 -12.68 -0.93 3.27
N ARG A 161 -11.49 -1.53 3.50
CA ARG A 161 -10.32 -0.87 4.08
C ARG A 161 -9.09 -0.89 3.21
N ARG A 162 -9.21 -1.46 2.00
CA ARG A 162 -8.07 -1.67 1.10
C ARG A 162 -8.01 -0.60 0.02
N ILE A 163 -6.79 -0.11 -0.19
CA ILE A 163 -6.47 0.77 -1.31
C ILE A 163 -5.22 0.24 -1.98
N SER A 164 -5.19 0.15 -3.32
CA SER A 164 -3.97 -0.10 -4.05
C SER A 164 -3.67 0.99 -5.06
N ILE A 165 -2.37 1.20 -5.28
CA ILE A 165 -1.83 2.06 -6.32
C ILE A 165 -1.28 1.14 -7.41
N GLU A 166 -1.78 1.32 -8.61
CA GLU A 166 -1.42 0.53 -9.78
C GLU A 166 -0.62 1.38 -10.77
N SER A 167 0.32 0.75 -11.46
CA SER A 167 1.11 1.44 -12.48
C SER A 167 1.52 0.52 -13.61
N ALA A 168 1.40 0.99 -14.84
CA ALA A 168 1.98 0.33 -16.01
C ALA A 168 3.49 0.61 -16.18
N SER A 169 4.05 1.48 -15.36
CA SER A 169 5.42 1.99 -15.53
C SER A 169 6.50 0.93 -15.41
N LYS A 170 6.30 -0.09 -14.55
CA LYS A 170 7.32 -1.10 -14.23
C LYS A 170 7.04 -2.43 -14.93
N VAL A 171 5.97 -3.11 -14.54
CA VAL A 171 5.61 -4.45 -15.03
C VAL A 171 5.42 -4.47 -16.55
N TRP A 172 4.86 -3.40 -17.11
CA TRP A 172 4.56 -3.28 -18.54
C TRP A 172 5.61 -2.48 -19.32
N ASN A 173 6.70 -2.05 -18.64
CA ASN A 173 7.74 -1.19 -19.24
C ASN A 173 7.17 0.03 -19.97
N ALA A 174 6.10 0.61 -19.46
CA ALA A 174 5.28 1.64 -20.11
C ALA A 174 5.28 2.98 -19.35
N CYS A 175 6.41 3.33 -18.72
CA CYS A 175 6.51 4.52 -17.88
C CYS A 175 6.19 5.84 -18.61
N GLY A 176 6.51 5.93 -19.90
CA GLY A 176 6.23 7.09 -20.75
C GLY A 176 4.75 7.27 -21.08
N LEU A 177 3.93 6.24 -20.99
CA LEU A 177 2.49 6.31 -21.27
C LEU A 177 1.68 6.95 -20.14
N ARG A 178 2.28 7.14 -18.96
CA ARG A 178 1.63 7.73 -17.78
C ARG A 178 0.29 7.07 -17.44
N ILE A 179 0.23 5.75 -17.46
CA ILE A 179 -0.97 4.99 -17.11
C ILE A 179 -0.80 4.41 -15.71
N GLY A 180 -1.73 4.75 -14.82
CA GLY A 180 -1.85 4.22 -13.47
C GLY A 180 -3.30 4.09 -13.05
N GLY A 181 -3.51 3.71 -11.81
CA GLY A 181 -4.84 3.59 -11.25
C GLY A 181 -4.84 3.59 -9.73
N LEU A 182 -5.93 4.08 -9.17
CA LEU A 182 -6.26 3.96 -7.77
C LEU A 182 -7.41 2.96 -7.66
N LEU A 183 -7.22 1.91 -6.87
CA LEU A 183 -8.22 0.88 -6.66
C LEU A 183 -8.57 0.81 -5.18
N THR A 184 -9.83 0.54 -4.88
CA THR A 184 -10.32 0.36 -3.52
C THR A 184 -11.53 -0.59 -3.50
N ASP A 185 -11.77 -1.24 -2.38
CA ASP A 185 -13.00 -1.98 -2.11
C ASP A 185 -14.01 -1.18 -1.29
N ASN A 186 -13.77 0.13 -1.11
CA ASN A 186 -14.68 1.03 -0.42
C ASN A 186 -15.42 1.93 -1.42
N TYR A 187 -16.72 1.75 -1.52
CA TYR A 187 -17.54 2.52 -2.46
C TYR A 187 -17.56 4.02 -2.14
N GLU A 188 -17.69 4.39 -0.87
CA GLU A 188 -17.73 5.80 -0.47
C GLU A 188 -16.42 6.53 -0.77
N PHE A 189 -15.29 5.87 -0.51
CA PHE A 189 -13.98 6.39 -0.87
C PHE A 189 -13.90 6.63 -2.38
N HIS A 190 -14.29 5.63 -3.17
CA HIS A 190 -14.25 5.72 -4.62
C HIS A 190 -15.11 6.87 -5.19
N GLN A 191 -16.25 7.18 -4.55
CA GLN A 191 -17.13 8.26 -5.02
C GLN A 191 -16.59 9.67 -4.67
N LYS A 192 -15.67 9.78 -3.72
CA LYS A 192 -15.10 11.05 -3.26
C LYS A 192 -13.72 11.35 -3.84
N ALA A 193 -13.00 10.34 -4.33
CA ALA A 193 -11.68 10.46 -4.94
C ALA A 193 -11.80 10.84 -6.42
#